data_b324f1141b7fa318939dac818c0f2495
#
_entry.id   b324f1141b7fa318939dac818c0f2495
#
_cell.length_a   1.000
_cell.length_b   1.000
_cell.length_c   1.000
_cell.angle_alpha   90.00
_cell.angle_beta   90.00
_cell.angle_gamma   90.00
#
_symmetry.space_group_name_H-M   'P 1'
#
loop_
_entity.id
_entity.type
_entity.pdbx_description
1 polymer ?
#
loop_
_entity_poly.entity_id
_entity_poly.type
_entity_poly.pdbx_seq_one_letter_code
_entity_poly.pdbx_strand_id
1 'polypeptide(L)'
;MVQYTYGVVKGVVIYFIVRTGENMKKKVVVLGGGTGSSALLRGLKEFPIDLTAIVSVCDDGNSTGVLREEFNIPAVGDIRRVLVSLSETEPLVMELFNYRFQTKSDLDGHTVGNLLLTASSEITGNLSDGIEALSKIFNLKGKVVPLTEENVILMGEMGDGTIIEGEHHITQYKSNIKRVFYKEKPQPTKEAIRAIKSADLIILSMGSVFTSIIPNLICEEIIEAIDSSKGKIMYVCNMVTQPGETDDFKVSDHVKLLNQYLGKRKINVVVANNGKIDEDMAKRYESLEQKDPVELDRKETKAMVEKIIADDYVIINNNLLRHNVLKLGLHIFGYLLEQNKDRQQ
;
A
#
# COMPACT_ATOMS: atom_id res chain seq x y z
N MET A 1 -11.83 -14.29 31.59
CA MET A 1 -10.61 -13.63 32.12
C MET A 1 -10.32 -12.44 31.24
N VAL A 2 -10.11 -11.25 31.79
CA VAL A 2 -9.80 -10.04 31.00
C VAL A 2 -8.26 -9.93 31.01
N GLN A 3 -7.65 -10.01 29.84
CA GLN A 3 -6.18 -9.83 29.70
C GLN A 3 -5.94 -8.43 29.16
N TYR A 4 -5.13 -7.65 29.86
CA TYR A 4 -4.73 -6.32 29.43
C TYR A 4 -3.43 -6.44 28.62
N THR A 5 -3.48 -6.04 27.37
CA THR A 5 -2.28 -5.86 26.56
C THR A 5 -2.01 -4.37 26.46
N TYR A 6 -0.80 -3.94 26.72
CA TYR A 6 -0.42 -2.52 26.58
C TYR A 6 0.67 -2.39 25.53
N GLY A 7 0.60 -1.32 24.78
CA GLY A 7 1.67 -0.88 23.89
C GLY A 7 2.14 0.51 24.29
N VAL A 8 3.44 0.73 24.30
CA VAL A 8 4.02 2.05 24.57
C VAL A 8 4.41 2.68 23.24
N VAL A 9 3.75 3.77 22.88
CA VAL A 9 4.06 4.53 21.67
C VAL A 9 4.49 5.93 22.09
N LYS A 10 5.77 6.25 21.94
CA LYS A 10 6.36 7.56 22.29
C LYS A 10 5.92 8.10 23.66
N GLY A 11 5.95 7.28 24.69
CA GLY A 11 5.61 7.66 26.07
C GLY A 11 4.11 7.67 26.40
N VAL A 12 3.23 7.32 25.46
CA VAL A 12 1.80 7.13 25.69
C VAL A 12 1.51 5.65 25.88
N VAL A 13 1.01 5.27 27.06
CA VAL A 13 0.57 3.90 27.34
C VAL A 13 -0.86 3.72 26.84
N ILE A 14 -1.04 2.91 25.81
CA ILE A 14 -2.36 2.57 25.29
C ILE A 14 -2.77 1.22 25.88
N TYR A 15 -3.80 1.20 26.71
CA TYR A 15 -4.37 -0.01 27.27
C TYR A 15 -5.42 -0.59 26.32
N PHE A 16 -5.17 -1.80 25.83
CA PHE A 16 -6.19 -2.57 25.11
C PHE A 16 -6.84 -3.56 26.10
N ILE A 17 -8.14 -3.42 26.32
CA ILE A 17 -8.91 -4.42 27.07
C ILE A 17 -9.28 -5.53 26.08
N VAL A 18 -8.51 -6.61 26.07
CA VAL A 18 -8.82 -7.81 25.30
C VAL A 18 -9.62 -8.74 26.21
N ARG A 19 -10.91 -8.92 25.93
CA ARG A 19 -11.66 -10.02 26.55
C ARG A 19 -11.15 -11.34 25.99
N THR A 20 -10.54 -12.15 26.82
CA THR A 20 -10.13 -13.51 26.45
C THR A 20 -11.35 -14.42 26.34
N GLY A 21 -11.88 -14.53 25.16
CA GLY A 21 -12.75 -15.56 24.65
C GLY A 21 -12.48 -15.60 23.17
N GLU A 22 -11.99 -16.70 22.63
CA GLU A 22 -11.66 -17.03 21.23
C GLU A 22 -11.84 -15.87 20.18
N ASN A 23 -11.13 -14.78 20.37
CA ASN A 23 -11.13 -13.72 19.39
C ASN A 23 -10.00 -13.99 18.39
N MET A 24 -10.34 -14.67 17.29
CA MET A 24 -9.47 -14.68 16.12
C MET A 24 -9.13 -13.23 15.78
N LYS A 25 -7.85 -12.96 15.57
CA LYS A 25 -7.38 -11.63 15.13
C LYS A 25 -8.15 -11.22 13.87
N LYS A 26 -8.53 -9.96 13.79
CA LYS A 26 -9.18 -9.41 12.60
C LYS A 26 -8.25 -9.48 11.40
N LYS A 27 -8.74 -10.01 10.29
CA LYS A 27 -8.00 -10.15 9.05
C LYS A 27 -8.07 -8.85 8.26
N VAL A 28 -6.94 -8.21 8.12
CA VAL A 28 -6.79 -6.94 7.38
C VAL A 28 -5.93 -7.19 6.15
N VAL A 29 -6.48 -6.90 5.00
CA VAL A 29 -5.76 -6.96 3.73
C VAL A 29 -5.48 -5.54 3.25
N VAL A 30 -4.23 -5.26 2.90
CA VAL A 30 -3.79 -3.97 2.34
C VAL A 30 -3.38 -4.20 0.89
N LEU A 31 -4.07 -3.52 -0.03
CA LEU A 31 -3.76 -3.51 -1.46
C LEU A 31 -2.91 -2.27 -1.79
N GLY A 32 -1.80 -2.47 -2.49
CA GLY A 32 -0.96 -1.37 -2.93
C GLY A 32 0.49 -1.78 -3.16
N GLY A 33 1.36 -0.79 -3.28
CA GLY A 33 2.80 -0.93 -3.45
C GLY A 33 3.52 0.33 -2.96
N GLY A 34 4.82 0.39 -3.12
CA GLY A 34 5.62 1.57 -2.91
C GLY A 34 5.75 2.06 -1.46
N THR A 35 6.19 3.30 -1.35
CA THR A 35 6.53 3.95 -0.06
C THR A 35 5.30 4.19 0.83
N GLY A 36 4.15 4.55 0.23
CA GLY A 36 2.92 4.83 0.97
C GLY A 36 2.39 3.58 1.67
N SER A 37 2.25 2.49 0.93
CA SER A 37 1.83 1.19 1.48
C SER A 37 2.76 0.72 2.60
N SER A 38 4.08 0.79 2.37
CA SER A 38 5.09 0.44 3.38
C SER A 38 4.99 1.30 4.65
N ALA A 39 4.67 2.59 4.51
CA ALA A 39 4.46 3.47 5.66
C ALA A 39 3.21 3.06 6.47
N LEU A 40 2.09 2.80 5.79
CA LEU A 40 0.85 2.34 6.44
C LEU A 40 1.06 1.03 7.19
N LEU A 41 1.73 0.05 6.56
CA LEU A 41 2.01 -1.26 7.14
C LEU A 41 2.87 -1.17 8.40
N ARG A 42 3.86 -0.25 8.44
CA ARG A 42 4.63 0.03 9.67
C ARG A 42 3.76 0.48 10.84
N GLY A 43 2.71 1.23 10.57
CA GLY A 43 1.75 1.63 11.60
C GLY A 43 0.84 0.47 12.02
N LEU A 44 0.31 -0.28 11.05
CA LEU A 44 -0.65 -1.35 11.30
C LEU A 44 -0.04 -2.56 12.01
N LYS A 45 1.23 -2.89 11.77
CA LYS A 45 1.89 -4.04 12.42
C LYS A 45 1.99 -3.94 13.94
N GLU A 46 1.83 -2.72 14.49
CA GLU A 46 1.85 -2.48 15.94
C GLU A 46 0.53 -2.88 16.64
N PHE A 47 -0.50 -3.25 15.88
CA PHE A 47 -1.82 -3.62 16.41
C PHE A 47 -2.06 -5.14 16.30
N PRO A 48 -2.89 -5.72 17.19
CA PRO A 48 -3.15 -7.16 17.24
C PRO A 48 -4.13 -7.61 16.14
N ILE A 49 -3.72 -7.49 14.88
CA ILE A 49 -4.46 -7.87 13.67
C ILE A 49 -3.72 -8.97 12.90
N ASP A 50 -4.43 -9.72 12.05
CA ASP A 50 -3.85 -10.64 11.05
C ASP A 50 -3.70 -9.85 9.76
N LEU A 51 -2.48 -9.35 9.50
CA LEU A 51 -2.17 -8.39 8.46
C LEU A 51 -1.60 -9.10 7.22
N THR A 52 -2.22 -8.87 6.07
CA THR A 52 -1.71 -9.34 4.77
C THR A 52 -1.57 -8.15 3.82
N ALA A 53 -0.39 -7.97 3.26
CA ALA A 53 -0.13 -7.01 2.19
C ALA A 53 -0.14 -7.72 0.84
N ILE A 54 -1.02 -7.31 -0.07
CA ILE A 54 -1.00 -7.74 -1.47
C ILE A 54 -0.34 -6.62 -2.26
N VAL A 55 0.77 -6.96 -2.93
CA VAL A 55 1.66 -5.98 -3.55
C VAL A 55 1.64 -6.15 -5.06
N SER A 56 1.41 -5.02 -5.76
CA SER A 56 1.57 -4.99 -7.22
C SER A 56 3.03 -5.22 -7.60
N VAL A 57 3.25 -5.86 -8.74
CA VAL A 57 4.58 -6.27 -9.22
C VAL A 57 4.89 -5.64 -10.59
N CYS A 58 4.50 -4.37 -10.76
CA CYS A 58 4.62 -3.64 -12.03
C CYS A 58 5.83 -2.70 -12.09
N ASP A 59 6.52 -2.44 -10.96
CA ASP A 59 7.69 -1.55 -10.89
C ASP A 59 8.77 -2.05 -11.86
N ASP A 60 9.22 -1.19 -12.76
CA ASP A 60 10.27 -1.47 -13.74
C ASP A 60 11.41 -0.45 -13.67
N GLY A 61 11.47 0.33 -12.59
CA GLY A 61 12.52 1.32 -12.39
C GLY A 61 13.85 0.72 -11.93
N ASN A 62 14.95 1.29 -12.41
CA ASN A 62 16.32 1.00 -11.96
C ASN A 62 16.63 -0.50 -11.75
N SER A 63 17.13 -0.86 -10.54
CA SER A 63 17.48 -2.23 -10.14
C SER A 63 16.36 -3.25 -10.37
N THR A 64 15.10 -2.86 -10.19
CA THR A 64 13.96 -3.78 -10.37
C THR A 64 13.79 -4.15 -11.84
N GLY A 65 13.85 -3.16 -12.74
CA GLY A 65 13.71 -3.37 -14.18
C GLY A 65 14.78 -4.33 -14.73
N VAL A 66 16.05 -4.09 -14.37
CA VAL A 66 17.17 -4.94 -14.80
C VAL A 66 16.95 -6.40 -14.36
N LEU A 67 16.62 -6.63 -13.08
CA LEU A 67 16.43 -7.99 -12.57
C LEU A 67 15.21 -8.69 -13.18
N ARG A 68 14.14 -7.95 -13.45
CA ARG A 68 12.96 -8.47 -14.15
C ARG A 68 13.29 -9.00 -15.55
N GLU A 69 14.06 -8.23 -16.31
CA GLU A 69 14.44 -8.58 -17.67
C GLU A 69 15.42 -9.75 -17.69
N GLU A 70 16.44 -9.73 -16.82
CA GLU A 70 17.49 -10.73 -16.80
C GLU A 70 17.00 -12.11 -16.31
N PHE A 71 16.18 -12.12 -15.25
CA PHE A 71 15.71 -13.37 -14.61
C PHE A 71 14.26 -13.72 -14.97
N ASN A 72 13.58 -12.91 -15.77
CA ASN A 72 12.17 -13.07 -16.13
C ASN A 72 11.25 -13.29 -14.91
N ILE A 73 11.47 -12.52 -13.85
CA ILE A 73 10.71 -12.55 -12.59
C ILE A 73 9.80 -11.33 -12.44
N PRO A 74 8.76 -11.40 -11.60
CA PRO A 74 7.99 -10.20 -11.24
C PRO A 74 8.84 -9.14 -10.54
N ALA A 75 8.34 -7.90 -10.50
CA ALA A 75 9.01 -6.79 -9.84
C ALA A 75 9.18 -7.00 -8.33
N VAL A 76 10.42 -6.97 -7.85
CA VAL A 76 10.75 -7.22 -6.44
C VAL A 76 10.91 -5.95 -5.59
N GLY A 77 10.95 -4.76 -6.21
CA GLY A 77 11.25 -3.51 -5.51
C GLY A 77 10.24 -3.14 -4.44
N ASP A 78 8.96 -3.21 -4.76
CA ASP A 78 7.87 -2.92 -3.82
C ASP A 78 7.71 -4.02 -2.77
N ILE A 79 7.87 -5.29 -3.17
CA ILE A 79 7.93 -6.43 -2.25
C ILE A 79 9.01 -6.20 -1.18
N ARG A 80 10.22 -5.82 -1.60
CA ARG A 80 11.32 -5.49 -0.68
C ARG A 80 10.93 -4.41 0.32
N ARG A 81 10.34 -3.30 -0.14
CA ARG A 81 9.91 -2.20 0.74
C ARG A 81 8.88 -2.66 1.77
N VAL A 82 7.96 -3.51 1.36
CA VAL A 82 6.91 -4.07 2.23
C VAL A 82 7.50 -5.06 3.24
N LEU A 83 8.41 -5.96 2.84
CA LEU A 83 9.12 -6.86 3.75
C LEU A 83 9.84 -6.07 4.86
N VAL A 84 10.61 -5.04 4.45
CA VAL A 84 11.28 -4.12 5.38
C VAL A 84 10.29 -3.49 6.35
N SER A 85 9.13 -3.06 5.89
CA SER A 85 8.14 -2.37 6.73
C SER A 85 7.50 -3.27 7.79
N LEU A 86 7.36 -4.56 7.50
CA LEU A 86 6.76 -5.55 8.39
C LEU A 86 7.78 -6.29 9.27
N SER A 87 9.07 -6.15 8.99
CA SER A 87 10.15 -6.81 9.74
C SER A 87 10.28 -6.30 11.18
N GLU A 88 10.70 -7.20 12.09
CA GLU A 88 11.11 -6.93 13.49
C GLU A 88 12.59 -7.22 13.73
N THR A 89 13.38 -7.29 12.69
CA THR A 89 14.82 -7.53 12.81
C THR A 89 15.59 -6.31 13.33
N GLU A 90 16.84 -6.53 13.70
CA GLU A 90 17.74 -5.47 14.15
C GLU A 90 17.96 -4.41 13.08
N PRO A 91 18.20 -3.14 13.46
CA PRO A 91 18.39 -2.02 12.53
C PRO A 91 19.45 -2.30 11.45
N LEU A 92 20.56 -2.93 11.80
CA LEU A 92 21.64 -3.26 10.86
C LEU A 92 21.18 -4.19 9.74
N VAL A 93 20.32 -5.17 10.06
CA VAL A 93 19.76 -6.10 9.03
C VAL A 93 18.88 -5.32 8.06
N MET A 94 18.13 -4.35 8.57
CA MET A 94 17.27 -3.49 7.77
C MET A 94 18.09 -2.54 6.88
N GLU A 95 19.19 -2.00 7.40
CA GLU A 95 20.11 -1.17 6.64
C GLU A 95 20.78 -1.99 5.52
N LEU A 96 21.24 -3.20 5.85
CA LEU A 96 21.83 -4.13 4.87
C LEU A 96 20.85 -4.45 3.74
N PHE A 97 19.60 -4.77 4.06
CA PHE A 97 18.58 -5.11 3.07
C PHE A 97 18.21 -3.92 2.16
N ASN A 98 18.33 -2.70 2.68
CA ASN A 98 18.12 -1.47 1.92
C ASN A 98 19.40 -0.93 1.27
N TYR A 99 20.57 -1.49 1.60
CA TYR A 99 21.84 -1.01 1.05
C TYR A 99 21.81 -1.04 -0.46
N ARG A 100 22.17 0.09 -1.07
CA ARG A 100 22.28 0.25 -2.53
C ARG A 100 23.74 0.40 -2.91
N PHE A 101 24.18 -0.46 -3.78
CA PHE A 101 25.55 -0.39 -4.31
C PHE A 101 25.77 0.91 -5.08
N GLN A 102 26.92 1.53 -4.84
CA GLN A 102 27.44 2.67 -5.58
C GLN A 102 28.81 2.30 -6.10
N THR A 103 28.90 1.88 -7.35
CA THR A 103 30.09 1.31 -7.96
C THR A 103 30.10 1.64 -9.45
N LYS A 104 31.19 1.26 -10.16
CA LYS A 104 31.28 1.37 -11.62
C LYS A 104 31.01 0.05 -12.33
N SER A 105 30.61 -0.98 -11.62
CA SER A 105 30.29 -2.31 -12.18
C SER A 105 28.78 -2.48 -12.37
N ASP A 106 28.37 -3.62 -12.89
CA ASP A 106 26.96 -4.00 -13.09
C ASP A 106 26.15 -4.05 -11.78
N LEU A 107 26.82 -4.06 -10.63
CA LEU A 107 26.16 -3.94 -9.33
C LEU A 107 25.64 -2.53 -9.02
N ASP A 108 26.04 -1.51 -9.79
CA ASP A 108 25.63 -0.14 -9.52
C ASP A 108 24.11 0.03 -9.51
N GLY A 109 23.60 0.72 -8.49
CA GLY A 109 22.16 0.94 -8.33
C GLY A 109 21.37 -0.27 -7.81
N HIS A 110 21.92 -1.50 -7.77
CA HIS A 110 21.23 -2.64 -7.19
C HIS A 110 21.14 -2.53 -5.67
N THR A 111 20.01 -3.01 -5.09
CA THR A 111 19.91 -3.15 -3.63
C THR A 111 20.13 -4.59 -3.21
N VAL A 112 20.78 -4.79 -2.05
CA VAL A 112 21.00 -6.13 -1.50
C VAL A 112 19.67 -6.88 -1.37
N GLY A 113 18.60 -6.21 -0.93
CA GLY A 113 17.30 -6.84 -0.77
C GLY A 113 16.65 -7.28 -2.08
N ASN A 114 16.83 -6.53 -3.19
CA ASN A 114 16.35 -6.97 -4.50
C ASN A 114 17.11 -8.20 -4.96
N LEU A 115 18.44 -8.22 -4.80
CA LEU A 115 19.28 -9.37 -5.14
C LEU A 115 18.91 -10.60 -4.30
N LEU A 116 18.66 -10.44 -3.01
CA LEU A 116 18.23 -11.53 -2.13
C LEU A 116 16.85 -12.08 -2.50
N LEU A 117 15.90 -11.21 -2.87
CA LEU A 117 14.58 -11.65 -3.35
C LEU A 117 14.69 -12.42 -4.66
N THR A 118 15.47 -11.92 -5.62
CA THR A 118 15.73 -12.60 -6.88
C THR A 118 16.36 -13.97 -6.63
N ALA A 119 17.44 -14.03 -5.86
CA ALA A 119 18.12 -15.29 -5.54
C ALA A 119 17.19 -16.27 -4.79
N SER A 120 16.38 -15.77 -3.85
CA SER A 120 15.43 -16.60 -3.12
C SER A 120 14.35 -17.17 -4.04
N SER A 121 13.84 -16.37 -4.98
CA SER A 121 12.87 -16.79 -5.99
C SER A 121 13.45 -17.88 -6.91
N GLU A 122 14.70 -17.74 -7.36
CA GLU A 122 15.40 -18.74 -8.16
C GLU A 122 15.60 -20.07 -7.40
N ILE A 123 16.01 -19.99 -6.13
CA ILE A 123 16.25 -21.17 -5.28
C ILE A 123 14.94 -21.93 -5.00
N THR A 124 13.83 -21.24 -4.77
CA THR A 124 12.55 -21.82 -4.39
C THR A 124 11.65 -22.13 -5.60
N GLY A 125 11.97 -21.57 -6.76
CA GLY A 125 11.27 -21.79 -8.03
C GLY A 125 10.11 -20.83 -8.31
N ASN A 126 9.75 -19.95 -7.37
CA ASN A 126 8.75 -18.88 -7.56
C ASN A 126 8.91 -17.76 -6.52
N LEU A 127 8.33 -16.61 -6.79
CA LEU A 127 8.46 -15.43 -5.93
C LEU A 127 7.74 -15.59 -4.59
N SER A 128 6.55 -16.21 -4.54
CA SER A 128 5.80 -16.41 -3.29
C SER A 128 6.58 -17.24 -2.27
N ASP A 129 7.16 -18.35 -2.69
CA ASP A 129 7.98 -19.20 -1.81
C ASP A 129 9.27 -18.50 -1.39
N GLY A 130 9.89 -17.72 -2.30
CA GLY A 130 11.03 -16.86 -1.99
C GLY A 130 10.70 -15.80 -0.93
N ILE A 131 9.56 -15.15 -1.04
CA ILE A 131 9.05 -14.20 -0.05
C ILE A 131 8.79 -14.91 1.28
N GLU A 132 8.18 -16.10 1.28
CA GLU A 132 7.92 -16.86 2.50
C GLU A 132 9.22 -17.25 3.24
N ALA A 133 10.24 -17.69 2.49
CA ALA A 133 11.54 -18.02 3.04
C ALA A 133 12.20 -16.80 3.72
N LEU A 134 12.22 -15.64 3.04
CA LEU A 134 12.75 -14.40 3.59
C LEU A 134 11.91 -13.88 4.77
N SER A 135 10.59 -14.07 4.73
CA SER A 135 9.69 -13.67 5.81
C SER A 135 10.03 -14.34 7.14
N LYS A 136 10.47 -15.60 7.10
CA LYS A 136 10.93 -16.34 8.29
C LYS A 136 12.27 -15.77 8.82
N ILE A 137 13.20 -15.42 7.93
CA ILE A 137 14.48 -14.83 8.29
C ILE A 137 14.30 -13.45 8.94
N PHE A 138 13.37 -12.65 8.42
CA PHE A 138 13.13 -11.27 8.88
C PHE A 138 12.08 -11.15 9.99
N ASN A 139 11.55 -12.24 10.51
CA ASN A 139 10.54 -12.27 11.58
C ASN A 139 9.39 -11.26 11.31
N LEU A 140 8.66 -11.45 10.23
CA LEU A 140 7.61 -10.49 9.83
C LEU A 140 6.39 -10.50 10.74
N LYS A 141 5.88 -9.33 11.07
CA LYS A 141 4.54 -9.12 11.66
C LYS A 141 3.48 -8.97 10.57
N GLY A 142 3.21 -10.03 9.84
CA GLY A 142 2.22 -10.07 8.77
C GLY A 142 2.70 -10.89 7.59
N LYS A 143 1.86 -10.98 6.57
CA LYS A 143 2.14 -11.71 5.33
C LYS A 143 2.34 -10.74 4.18
N VAL A 144 3.26 -11.07 3.29
CA VAL A 144 3.48 -10.37 2.03
C VAL A 144 3.16 -11.33 0.90
N VAL A 145 2.26 -10.92 0.03
CA VAL A 145 1.75 -11.74 -1.08
C VAL A 145 1.90 -10.93 -2.36
N PRO A 146 2.60 -11.44 -3.38
CA PRO A 146 2.63 -10.78 -4.68
C PRO A 146 1.24 -10.91 -5.34
N LEU A 147 0.84 -9.88 -6.09
CA LEU A 147 -0.42 -9.94 -6.85
C LEU A 147 -0.43 -11.13 -7.80
N THR A 148 0.68 -11.32 -8.52
CA THR A 148 0.89 -12.41 -9.49
C THR A 148 2.33 -12.91 -9.45
N GLU A 149 2.57 -14.13 -9.95
CA GLU A 149 3.89 -14.70 -10.18
C GLU A 149 4.46 -14.34 -11.57
N GLU A 150 3.66 -13.67 -12.39
CA GLU A 150 4.00 -13.38 -13.77
C GLU A 150 4.78 -12.06 -13.88
N ASN A 151 5.69 -12.00 -14.84
CA ASN A 151 6.39 -10.77 -15.21
C ASN A 151 5.46 -9.89 -16.05
N VAL A 152 4.67 -9.04 -15.39
CA VAL A 152 3.62 -8.24 -16.03
C VAL A 152 4.10 -6.83 -16.39
N ILE A 153 3.58 -6.30 -17.48
CA ILE A 153 3.89 -4.96 -17.95
C ILE A 153 2.64 -4.07 -17.80
N LEU A 154 2.81 -2.96 -17.10
CA LEU A 154 1.77 -1.94 -16.98
C LEU A 154 1.80 -1.02 -18.20
N MET A 155 0.63 -0.75 -18.77
CA MET A 155 0.43 0.18 -19.87
C MET A 155 -0.39 1.37 -19.38
N GLY A 156 -0.06 2.57 -19.84
CA GLY A 156 -0.81 3.79 -19.55
C GLY A 156 -1.39 4.39 -20.83
N GLU A 157 -2.69 4.68 -20.84
CA GLU A 157 -3.29 5.58 -21.82
C GLU A 157 -3.29 6.99 -21.24
N MET A 158 -2.58 7.90 -21.88
CA MET A 158 -2.43 9.27 -21.44
C MET A 158 -3.60 10.14 -21.96
N GLY A 159 -3.77 11.33 -21.39
CA GLY A 159 -4.84 12.25 -21.75
C GLY A 159 -4.78 12.73 -23.19
N ASP A 160 -3.61 12.75 -23.81
CA ASP A 160 -3.40 13.08 -25.22
C ASP A 160 -3.61 11.89 -26.18
N GLY A 161 -3.99 10.72 -25.64
CA GLY A 161 -4.22 9.49 -26.39
C GLY A 161 -2.97 8.62 -26.60
N THR A 162 -1.79 9.05 -26.16
CA THR A 162 -0.56 8.27 -26.27
C THR A 162 -0.63 7.04 -25.36
N ILE A 163 -0.13 5.90 -25.85
CA ILE A 163 0.04 4.67 -25.06
C ILE A 163 1.49 4.54 -24.63
N ILE A 164 1.72 4.45 -23.33
CA ILE A 164 3.05 4.33 -22.72
C ILE A 164 3.19 2.94 -22.09
N GLU A 165 4.31 2.31 -22.36
CA GLU A 165 4.69 1.01 -21.76
C GLU A 165 5.63 1.22 -20.58
N GLY A 166 5.33 0.56 -19.44
CA GLY A 166 6.17 0.55 -18.25
C GLY A 166 5.78 1.61 -17.22
N GLU A 167 5.80 1.21 -15.96
CA GLU A 167 5.41 2.04 -14.81
C GLU A 167 6.27 3.30 -14.71
N HIS A 168 7.57 3.13 -14.86
CA HIS A 168 8.53 4.23 -14.79
C HIS A 168 8.29 5.29 -15.88
N HIS A 169 8.05 4.86 -17.12
CA HIS A 169 7.79 5.77 -18.22
C HIS A 169 6.43 6.47 -18.07
N ILE A 170 5.40 5.76 -17.59
CA ILE A 170 4.08 6.33 -17.31
C ILE A 170 4.20 7.49 -16.31
N THR A 171 4.95 7.29 -15.22
CA THR A 171 5.12 8.31 -14.16
C THR A 171 5.96 9.50 -14.61
N GLN A 172 6.81 9.35 -15.63
CA GLN A 172 7.64 10.44 -16.16
C GLN A 172 6.99 11.22 -17.31
N TYR A 173 5.91 10.71 -17.88
CA TYR A 173 5.26 11.34 -19.02
C TYR A 173 4.54 12.64 -18.61
N LYS A 174 4.62 13.66 -19.48
CA LYS A 174 4.14 15.02 -19.17
C LYS A 174 2.66 15.24 -19.52
N SER A 175 1.81 14.23 -19.42
CA SER A 175 0.38 14.35 -19.63
C SER A 175 -0.34 13.54 -18.56
N ASN A 176 -1.58 13.93 -18.23
CA ASN A 176 -2.37 13.23 -17.24
C ASN A 176 -2.66 11.79 -17.65
N ILE A 177 -2.63 10.89 -16.73
CA ILE A 177 -2.99 9.49 -16.95
C ILE A 177 -4.52 9.40 -17.06
N LYS A 178 -5.01 8.88 -18.18
CA LYS A 178 -6.44 8.62 -18.39
C LYS A 178 -6.86 7.29 -17.79
N ARG A 179 -6.08 6.24 -18.01
CA ARG A 179 -6.25 4.91 -17.43
C ARG A 179 -4.98 4.09 -17.56
N VAL A 180 -4.89 3.04 -16.75
CA VAL A 180 -3.86 2.01 -16.86
C VAL A 180 -4.48 0.65 -17.11
N PHE A 181 -3.72 -0.24 -17.74
CA PHE A 181 -4.11 -1.62 -18.02
C PHE A 181 -2.86 -2.49 -18.17
N TYR A 182 -3.00 -3.78 -18.04
CA TYR A 182 -1.89 -4.72 -18.30
C TYR A 182 -1.76 -5.02 -19.78
N LYS A 183 -0.52 -5.16 -20.26
CA LYS A 183 -0.25 -5.59 -21.65
C LYS A 183 -0.81 -6.98 -21.89
N GLU A 184 -0.64 -7.86 -20.90
CA GLU A 184 -1.21 -9.20 -20.83
C GLU A 184 -1.96 -9.35 -19.50
N LYS A 185 -3.10 -10.04 -19.52
CA LYS A 185 -3.92 -10.21 -18.33
C LYS A 185 -3.19 -11.08 -17.30
N PRO A 186 -2.87 -10.58 -16.09
CA PRO A 186 -2.19 -11.37 -15.07
C PRO A 186 -3.12 -12.40 -14.44
N GLN A 187 -2.55 -13.53 -14.04
CA GLN A 187 -3.21 -14.47 -13.15
C GLN A 187 -2.82 -14.16 -11.70
N PRO A 188 -3.76 -13.75 -10.85
CA PRO A 188 -3.43 -13.44 -9.46
C PRO A 188 -3.12 -14.70 -8.68
N THR A 189 -2.29 -14.56 -7.65
CA THR A 189 -1.95 -15.67 -6.76
C THR A 189 -3.19 -16.14 -5.99
N LYS A 190 -3.27 -17.46 -5.76
CA LYS A 190 -4.36 -18.06 -4.98
C LYS A 190 -4.42 -17.50 -3.56
N GLU A 191 -3.26 -17.16 -3.00
CA GLU A 191 -3.11 -16.51 -1.71
C GLU A 191 -3.79 -15.13 -1.68
N ALA A 192 -3.57 -14.29 -2.69
CA ALA A 192 -4.20 -12.99 -2.80
C ALA A 192 -5.74 -13.11 -2.82
N ILE A 193 -6.27 -14.00 -3.64
CA ILE A 193 -7.71 -14.28 -3.71
C ILE A 193 -8.26 -14.74 -2.35
N ARG A 194 -7.58 -15.70 -1.68
CA ARG A 194 -8.02 -16.23 -0.38
C ARG A 194 -7.99 -15.15 0.71
N ALA A 195 -6.93 -14.35 0.74
CA ALA A 195 -6.80 -13.25 1.71
C ALA A 195 -7.96 -12.27 1.58
N ILE A 196 -8.26 -11.80 0.36
CA ILE A 196 -9.35 -10.87 0.09
C ILE A 196 -10.71 -11.45 0.49
N LYS A 197 -11.01 -12.70 0.08
CA LYS A 197 -12.30 -13.35 0.39
C LYS A 197 -12.53 -13.52 1.88
N SER A 198 -11.48 -13.72 2.66
CA SER A 198 -11.57 -13.93 4.12
C SER A 198 -11.36 -12.65 4.95
N ALA A 199 -11.12 -11.50 4.32
CA ALA A 199 -10.82 -10.25 5.00
C ALA A 199 -12.02 -9.72 5.81
N ASP A 200 -11.78 -9.18 7.00
CA ASP A 200 -12.71 -8.32 7.74
C ASP A 200 -12.64 -6.87 7.25
N LEU A 201 -11.47 -6.45 6.76
CA LEU A 201 -11.22 -5.13 6.21
C LEU A 201 -10.25 -5.22 5.04
N ILE A 202 -10.62 -4.62 3.92
CA ILE A 202 -9.78 -4.44 2.74
C ILE A 202 -9.39 -2.96 2.67
N ILE A 203 -8.10 -2.66 2.69
CA ILE A 203 -7.58 -1.30 2.67
C ILE A 203 -6.91 -1.05 1.32
N LEU A 204 -7.39 -0.03 0.62
CA LEU A 204 -6.66 0.59 -0.47
C LEU A 204 -5.67 1.58 0.15
N SER A 205 -4.37 1.33 -0.02
CA SER A 205 -3.33 2.09 0.68
C SER A 205 -3.12 3.48 0.10
N MET A 206 -2.41 4.32 0.82
CA MET A 206 -1.88 5.56 0.31
C MET A 206 -0.67 5.28 -0.59
N GLY A 207 -0.63 5.83 -1.78
CA GLY A 207 0.42 5.65 -2.78
C GLY A 207 -0.01 6.22 -4.11
N SER A 208 0.76 5.99 -5.17
CA SER A 208 0.30 6.32 -6.51
C SER A 208 -1.02 5.63 -6.81
N VAL A 209 -2.02 6.40 -7.22
CA VAL A 209 -3.34 5.84 -7.50
C VAL A 209 -3.27 4.95 -8.72
N PHE A 210 -2.62 5.42 -9.79
CA PHE A 210 -2.57 4.71 -11.06
C PHE A 210 -1.50 3.62 -11.13
N THR A 211 -0.37 3.76 -10.43
CA THR A 211 0.73 2.81 -10.58
C THR A 211 0.91 1.86 -9.39
N SER A 212 0.28 2.15 -8.23
CA SER A 212 0.39 1.28 -7.05
C SER A 212 -0.95 0.68 -6.59
N ILE A 213 -2.08 1.42 -6.69
CA ILE A 213 -3.39 0.96 -6.21
C ILE A 213 -4.18 0.30 -7.34
N ILE A 214 -4.43 1.02 -8.43
CA ILE A 214 -5.24 0.54 -9.55
C ILE A 214 -4.68 -0.74 -10.19
N PRO A 215 -3.36 -0.99 -10.30
CA PRO A 215 -2.85 -2.25 -10.80
C PRO A 215 -3.40 -3.49 -10.07
N ASN A 216 -3.70 -3.39 -8.77
CA ASN A 216 -4.38 -4.47 -8.04
C ASN A 216 -5.86 -4.59 -8.42
N LEU A 217 -6.51 -3.53 -8.87
CA LEU A 217 -7.95 -3.46 -9.13
C LEU A 217 -8.33 -3.71 -10.60
N ILE A 218 -7.38 -3.75 -11.52
CA ILE A 218 -7.61 -4.08 -12.93
C ILE A 218 -7.44 -5.58 -13.23
N CYS A 219 -7.22 -6.40 -12.21
CA CYS A 219 -7.26 -7.84 -12.30
C CYS A 219 -8.68 -8.33 -11.95
N GLU A 220 -9.38 -8.95 -12.92
CA GLU A 220 -10.79 -9.32 -12.80
C GLU A 220 -11.04 -10.25 -11.60
N GLU A 221 -10.18 -11.25 -11.41
CA GLU A 221 -10.34 -12.23 -10.33
C GLU A 221 -10.15 -11.59 -8.93
N ILE A 222 -9.37 -10.52 -8.84
CA ILE A 222 -9.26 -9.70 -7.61
C ILE A 222 -10.57 -8.96 -7.36
N ILE A 223 -11.18 -8.37 -8.40
CA ILE A 223 -12.47 -7.68 -8.27
C ILE A 223 -13.57 -8.68 -7.90
N GLU A 224 -13.61 -9.87 -8.48
CA GLU A 224 -14.54 -10.94 -8.10
C GLU A 224 -14.34 -11.37 -6.64
N ALA A 225 -13.08 -11.46 -6.19
CA ALA A 225 -12.76 -11.75 -4.79
C ALA A 225 -13.25 -10.63 -3.85
N ILE A 226 -13.07 -9.36 -4.22
CA ILE A 226 -13.58 -8.19 -3.48
C ILE A 226 -15.10 -8.21 -3.46
N ASP A 227 -15.77 -8.47 -4.59
CA ASP A 227 -17.23 -8.52 -4.70
C ASP A 227 -17.84 -9.63 -3.82
N SER A 228 -17.15 -10.75 -3.68
CA SER A 228 -17.57 -11.89 -2.84
C SER A 228 -17.19 -11.75 -1.37
N SER A 229 -16.30 -10.82 -1.02
CA SER A 229 -15.86 -10.60 0.34
C SER A 229 -16.92 -9.88 1.18
N LYS A 230 -17.00 -10.22 2.49
CA LYS A 230 -17.84 -9.51 3.47
C LYS A 230 -17.11 -8.36 4.16
N GLY A 231 -15.80 -8.23 3.96
CA GLY A 231 -14.98 -7.17 4.54
C GLY A 231 -15.39 -5.79 4.04
N LYS A 232 -15.33 -4.78 4.89
CA LYS A 232 -15.51 -3.39 4.47
C LYS A 232 -14.32 -2.93 3.63
N ILE A 233 -14.55 -2.02 2.69
CA ILE A 233 -13.50 -1.42 1.87
C ILE A 233 -13.18 -0.05 2.45
N MET A 234 -11.92 0.17 2.80
CA MET A 234 -11.40 1.42 3.31
C MET A 234 -10.35 1.98 2.36
N TYR A 235 -10.40 3.28 2.11
CA TYR A 235 -9.33 3.98 1.40
C TYR A 235 -8.59 4.91 2.36
N VAL A 236 -7.27 4.83 2.39
CA VAL A 236 -6.41 5.79 3.09
C VAL A 236 -5.91 6.79 2.07
N CYS A 237 -6.45 8.01 2.14
CA CYS A 237 -6.20 9.03 1.13
C CYS A 237 -4.78 9.59 1.21
N ASN A 238 -4.20 9.89 0.06
CA ASN A 238 -2.95 10.61 -0.06
C ASN A 238 -3.04 11.99 0.60
N MET A 239 -1.94 12.48 1.15
CA MET A 239 -1.88 13.79 1.79
C MET A 239 -1.61 14.92 0.80
N VAL A 240 -0.93 14.59 -0.28
CA VAL A 240 -0.60 15.50 -1.39
C VAL A 240 -0.92 14.85 -2.72
N THR A 241 -1.20 15.65 -3.71
CA THR A 241 -1.42 15.24 -5.10
C THR A 241 -0.15 14.66 -5.73
N GLN A 242 -0.29 13.98 -6.84
CA GLN A 242 0.82 13.51 -7.66
C GLN A 242 0.71 14.08 -9.07
N PRO A 243 1.74 14.79 -9.55
CA PRO A 243 1.74 15.40 -10.88
C PRO A 243 1.48 14.37 -11.98
N GLY A 244 0.59 14.71 -12.91
CA GLY A 244 0.19 13.82 -13.98
C GLY A 244 -0.77 12.70 -13.61
N GLU A 245 -1.05 12.51 -12.29
CA GLU A 245 -1.96 11.47 -11.81
C GLU A 245 -3.22 12.07 -11.18
N THR A 246 -3.05 12.94 -10.20
CA THR A 246 -4.13 13.43 -9.34
C THR A 246 -4.05 14.93 -9.14
N ASP A 247 -3.65 15.67 -10.16
CA ASP A 247 -3.61 17.13 -10.15
C ASP A 247 -4.98 17.69 -9.76
N ASP A 248 -4.99 18.65 -8.84
CA ASP A 248 -6.21 19.30 -8.32
C ASP A 248 -7.22 18.38 -7.61
N PHE A 249 -6.91 17.10 -7.39
CA PHE A 249 -7.83 16.15 -6.76
C PHE A 249 -8.07 16.50 -5.29
N LYS A 250 -9.35 16.47 -4.92
CA LYS A 250 -9.82 16.41 -3.55
C LYS A 250 -10.06 14.97 -3.11
N VAL A 251 -10.37 14.76 -1.84
CA VAL A 251 -10.66 13.41 -1.32
C VAL A 251 -11.81 12.76 -2.08
N SER A 252 -12.86 13.50 -2.42
CA SER A 252 -13.99 12.99 -3.19
C SER A 252 -13.59 12.51 -4.60
N ASP A 253 -12.65 13.17 -5.26
CA ASP A 253 -12.19 12.79 -6.59
C ASP A 253 -11.42 11.45 -6.56
N HIS A 254 -10.56 11.26 -5.55
CA HIS A 254 -9.91 9.98 -5.31
C HIS A 254 -10.92 8.86 -5.09
N VAL A 255 -11.92 9.09 -4.23
CA VAL A 255 -12.99 8.11 -3.96
C VAL A 255 -13.78 7.80 -5.22
N LYS A 256 -14.13 8.81 -6.01
CA LYS A 256 -14.86 8.68 -7.27
C LYS A 256 -14.08 7.85 -8.28
N LEU A 257 -12.79 8.15 -8.47
CA LEU A 257 -11.90 7.42 -9.36
C LEU A 257 -11.78 5.95 -8.95
N LEU A 258 -11.42 5.67 -7.70
CA LEU A 258 -11.24 4.30 -7.21
C LEU A 258 -12.53 3.48 -7.27
N ASN A 259 -13.67 4.11 -7.02
CA ASN A 259 -14.98 3.47 -7.15
C ASN A 259 -15.32 3.02 -8.59
N GLN A 260 -14.65 3.54 -9.62
CA GLN A 260 -14.82 3.07 -10.99
C GLN A 260 -14.16 1.71 -11.22
N TYR A 261 -13.14 1.36 -10.39
CA TYR A 261 -12.39 0.12 -10.49
C TYR A 261 -12.85 -0.98 -9.50
N LEU A 262 -13.78 -0.68 -8.59
CA LEU A 262 -14.21 -1.61 -7.52
C LEU A 262 -15.40 -2.52 -7.88
N GLY A 263 -15.72 -2.68 -9.15
CA GLY A 263 -16.81 -3.55 -9.60
C GLY A 263 -18.17 -3.16 -9.01
N LYS A 264 -18.86 -4.09 -8.37
CA LYS A 264 -20.18 -3.87 -7.73
C LYS A 264 -20.08 -3.15 -6.39
N ARG A 265 -18.93 -3.22 -5.74
CA ARG A 265 -18.70 -2.64 -4.43
C ARG A 265 -18.16 -1.22 -4.53
N LYS A 266 -18.29 -0.48 -3.43
CA LYS A 266 -17.78 0.88 -3.31
C LYS A 266 -16.99 1.02 -2.01
N ILE A 267 -16.18 2.06 -1.90
CA ILE A 267 -15.48 2.42 -0.69
C ILE A 267 -16.51 2.72 0.41
N ASN A 268 -16.42 1.99 1.52
CA ASN A 268 -17.28 2.20 2.68
C ASN A 268 -16.74 3.30 3.60
N VAL A 269 -15.39 3.35 3.74
CA VAL A 269 -14.74 4.25 4.68
C VAL A 269 -13.57 4.95 4.00
N VAL A 270 -13.45 6.24 4.22
CA VAL A 270 -12.24 6.99 3.84
C VAL A 270 -11.54 7.51 5.09
N VAL A 271 -10.22 7.36 5.12
CA VAL A 271 -9.35 7.98 6.11
C VAL A 271 -8.62 9.12 5.42
N ALA A 272 -8.76 10.35 5.91
CA ALA A 272 -8.20 11.52 5.27
C ALA A 272 -7.58 12.49 6.29
N ASN A 273 -6.54 13.19 5.88
CA ASN A 273 -5.98 14.27 6.67
C ASN A 273 -6.94 15.48 6.70
N ASN A 274 -7.13 16.06 7.87
CA ASN A 274 -7.78 17.37 8.02
C ASN A 274 -6.92 18.38 8.79
N GLY A 275 -5.69 17.99 9.13
CA GLY A 275 -4.70 18.89 9.72
C GLY A 275 -4.24 19.94 8.69
N LYS A 276 -3.92 21.13 9.19
CA LYS A 276 -3.36 22.17 8.34
C LYS A 276 -1.92 21.82 8.01
N ILE A 277 -1.58 21.88 6.72
CA ILE A 277 -0.21 21.87 6.27
C ILE A 277 0.26 23.33 6.33
N ASP A 278 1.45 23.53 6.91
CA ASP A 278 2.08 24.84 7.00
C ASP A 278 2.24 25.46 5.59
N GLU A 279 1.93 26.75 5.46
CA GLU A 279 1.90 27.43 4.16
C GLU A 279 3.27 27.45 3.47
N ASP A 280 4.36 27.57 4.21
CA ASP A 280 5.71 27.57 3.62
C ASP A 280 6.05 26.16 3.11
N MET A 281 5.60 25.13 3.83
CA MET A 281 5.74 23.75 3.40
C MET A 281 4.88 23.46 2.16
N ALA A 282 3.62 23.92 2.12
CA ALA A 282 2.75 23.76 0.96
C ALA A 282 3.34 24.42 -0.28
N LYS A 283 3.80 25.69 -0.18
CA LYS A 283 4.48 26.42 -1.27
C LYS A 283 5.74 25.70 -1.75
N ARG A 284 6.49 25.09 -0.83
CA ARG A 284 7.67 24.31 -1.18
C ARG A 284 7.31 23.09 -2.01
N TYR A 285 6.27 22.33 -1.61
CA TYR A 285 5.80 21.16 -2.36
C TYR A 285 5.25 21.55 -3.73
N GLU A 286 4.47 22.65 -3.82
CA GLU A 286 3.98 23.21 -5.07
C GLU A 286 5.15 23.60 -6.00
N SER A 287 6.13 24.36 -5.51
CA SER A 287 7.21 24.89 -6.33
C SER A 287 8.27 23.87 -6.74
N LEU A 288 8.62 22.93 -5.87
CA LEU A 288 9.71 21.96 -6.10
C LEU A 288 9.22 20.60 -6.61
N GLU A 289 8.04 20.15 -6.18
CA GLU A 289 7.54 18.83 -6.48
C GLU A 289 6.23 18.86 -7.28
N GLN A 290 5.68 20.05 -7.56
CA GLN A 290 4.38 20.24 -8.25
C GLN A 290 3.25 19.47 -7.57
N LYS A 291 3.23 19.45 -6.23
CA LYS A 291 2.27 18.72 -5.41
C LYS A 291 1.51 19.66 -4.51
N ASP A 292 0.20 19.51 -4.48
CA ASP A 292 -0.70 20.28 -3.63
C ASP A 292 -1.25 19.42 -2.49
N PRO A 293 -1.60 20.04 -1.33
CA PRO A 293 -2.34 19.35 -0.30
C PRO A 293 -3.70 18.84 -0.80
N VAL A 294 -4.02 17.58 -0.54
CA VAL A 294 -5.34 17.02 -0.86
C VAL A 294 -6.35 17.52 0.15
N GLU A 295 -7.29 18.34 -0.31
CA GLU A 295 -8.35 18.91 0.52
C GLU A 295 -9.45 17.89 0.84
N LEU A 296 -9.91 17.83 2.10
CA LEU A 296 -11.07 17.06 2.51
C LEU A 296 -12.36 17.86 2.29
N ASP A 297 -12.98 17.67 1.16
CA ASP A 297 -14.31 18.18 0.78
C ASP A 297 -15.41 17.31 1.40
N ARG A 298 -15.68 17.55 2.71
CA ARG A 298 -16.51 16.67 3.55
C ARG A 298 -17.90 16.37 3.01
N LYS A 299 -18.57 17.34 2.39
CA LYS A 299 -19.94 17.19 1.91
C LYS A 299 -20.00 16.23 0.74
N GLU A 300 -19.14 16.41 -0.24
CA GLU A 300 -19.02 15.61 -1.45
C GLU A 300 -18.55 14.20 -1.11
N THR A 301 -17.52 14.09 -0.28
CA THR A 301 -16.99 12.80 0.20
C THR A 301 -18.07 12.02 0.98
N LYS A 302 -18.82 12.68 1.88
CA LYS A 302 -19.86 12.01 2.69
C LYS A 302 -21.02 11.46 1.87
N ALA A 303 -21.27 12.03 0.70
CA ALA A 303 -22.30 11.52 -0.22
C ALA A 303 -21.90 10.17 -0.87
N MET A 304 -20.63 9.79 -0.84
CA MET A 304 -20.08 8.59 -1.52
C MET A 304 -19.65 7.49 -0.56
N VAL A 305 -19.46 7.77 0.74
CA VAL A 305 -18.96 6.80 1.72
C VAL A 305 -19.84 6.74 2.98
N GLU A 306 -19.83 5.60 3.66
CA GLU A 306 -20.57 5.41 4.90
C GLU A 306 -19.96 6.23 6.06
N LYS A 307 -18.60 6.26 6.14
CA LYS A 307 -17.86 6.91 7.23
C LYS A 307 -16.62 7.63 6.71
N ILE A 308 -16.39 8.83 7.25
CA ILE A 308 -15.15 9.59 7.12
C ILE A 308 -14.43 9.55 8.46
N ILE A 309 -13.19 9.06 8.47
CA ILE A 309 -12.27 9.15 9.60
C ILE A 309 -11.27 10.24 9.26
N ALA A 310 -11.31 11.36 9.96
CA ALA A 310 -10.46 12.49 9.66
C ALA A 310 -9.82 13.04 10.92
N ASP A 311 -8.51 13.22 10.86
CA ASP A 311 -7.72 13.81 11.94
C ASP A 311 -6.47 14.47 11.33
N ASP A 312 -5.72 15.20 12.16
CA ASP A 312 -4.40 15.68 11.78
C ASP A 312 -3.41 14.51 11.77
N TYR A 313 -3.08 14.06 10.57
CA TYR A 313 -2.11 12.99 10.34
C TYR A 313 -0.74 13.52 9.87
N VAL A 314 -0.56 14.84 9.83
CA VAL A 314 0.69 15.44 9.34
C VAL A 314 1.81 15.26 10.35
N ILE A 315 2.94 14.76 9.90
CA ILE A 315 4.24 14.88 10.55
C ILE A 315 5.28 15.36 9.54
N ILE A 316 6.21 16.18 10.00
CA ILE A 316 7.35 16.62 9.19
C ILE A 316 8.57 15.82 9.63
N ASN A 317 9.18 15.11 8.71
CA ASN A 317 10.41 14.36 8.95
C ASN A 317 11.40 14.65 7.81
N ASN A 318 12.60 15.12 8.15
CA ASN A 318 13.64 15.54 7.20
C ASN A 318 13.09 16.48 6.11
N ASN A 319 12.32 17.50 6.52
CA ASN A 319 11.65 18.45 5.64
C ASN A 319 10.68 17.82 4.60
N LEU A 320 10.19 16.60 4.86
CA LEU A 320 9.20 15.92 4.03
C LEU A 320 7.91 15.72 4.83
N LEU A 321 6.78 15.96 4.16
CA LEU A 321 5.47 15.62 4.68
C LEU A 321 5.32 14.10 4.75
N ARG A 322 4.91 13.59 5.91
CA ARG A 322 4.67 12.17 6.14
C ARG A 322 3.40 11.99 6.95
N HIS A 323 2.75 10.85 6.77
CA HIS A 323 1.65 10.46 7.63
C HIS A 323 2.14 10.01 9.01
N ASN A 324 1.43 10.41 10.05
CA ASN A 324 1.56 9.81 11.37
C ASN A 324 0.95 8.41 11.34
N VAL A 325 1.75 7.43 10.92
CA VAL A 325 1.30 6.06 10.66
C VAL A 325 0.78 5.34 11.89
N LEU A 326 1.28 5.69 13.09
CA LEU A 326 0.77 5.11 14.34
C LEU A 326 -0.62 5.64 14.66
N LYS A 327 -0.86 6.94 14.45
CA LYS A 327 -2.19 7.54 14.62
C LYS A 327 -3.18 7.00 13.59
N LEU A 328 -2.74 6.81 12.34
CA LEU A 328 -3.53 6.11 11.32
C LEU A 328 -3.89 4.69 11.76
N GLY A 329 -2.91 3.90 12.18
CA GLY A 329 -3.12 2.54 12.66
C GLY A 329 -4.08 2.48 13.84
N LEU A 330 -3.98 3.43 14.80
CA LEU A 330 -4.91 3.53 15.93
C LEU A 330 -6.35 3.74 15.47
N HIS A 331 -6.59 4.66 14.54
CA HIS A 331 -7.94 4.94 14.04
C HIS A 331 -8.51 3.77 13.22
N ILE A 332 -7.69 3.11 12.41
CA ILE A 332 -8.09 1.92 11.65
C ILE A 332 -8.43 0.77 12.61
N PHE A 333 -7.59 0.54 13.61
CA PHE A 333 -7.85 -0.48 14.63
C PHE A 333 -9.10 -0.15 15.46
N GLY A 334 -9.29 1.12 15.86
CA GLY A 334 -10.52 1.59 16.52
C GLY A 334 -11.76 1.29 15.71
N TYR A 335 -11.72 1.56 14.40
CA TYR A 335 -12.81 1.22 13.48
C TYR A 335 -13.12 -0.29 13.45
N LEU A 336 -12.10 -1.14 13.44
CA LEU A 336 -12.28 -2.60 13.48
C LEU A 336 -12.95 -3.08 14.78
N LEU A 337 -12.67 -2.42 15.90
CA LEU A 337 -13.31 -2.73 17.19
C LEU A 337 -14.76 -2.31 17.24
N GLU A 338 -15.11 -1.16 16.63
CA GLU A 338 -16.52 -0.70 16.52
C GLU A 338 -17.38 -1.69 15.73
N GLN A 339 -16.88 -2.22 14.60
CA GLN A 339 -17.59 -3.19 13.77
C GLN A 339 -17.92 -4.50 14.50
N ASN A 340 -17.24 -4.83 15.59
CA ASN A 340 -17.57 -5.99 16.40
C ASN A 340 -18.78 -5.79 17.30
N LYS A 341 -19.03 -4.56 17.75
CA LYS A 341 -20.19 -4.24 18.60
C LYS A 341 -21.49 -4.36 17.82
N ASP A 342 -21.48 -3.91 16.56
CA ASP A 342 -22.68 -3.92 15.70
C ASP A 342 -23.09 -5.34 15.26
N ARG A 343 -22.16 -6.31 15.26
CA ARG A 343 -22.42 -7.73 14.93
C ARG A 343 -22.92 -8.56 16.13
N GLN A 344 -22.88 -8.01 17.34
CA GLN A 344 -23.31 -8.70 18.58
C GLN A 344 -24.67 -8.19 19.08
N GLN A 345 -25.25 -7.18 18.48
CA GLN A 345 -26.63 -6.73 18.63
C GLN A 345 -27.50 -7.28 17.50
#